data_774b15859aaf9c41dbbbe6772088860f
#
_entry.id   774b15859aaf9c41dbbbe6772088860f
#
_cell.length_a   1.000
_cell.length_b   1.000
_cell.length_c   1.000
_cell.angle_alpha   90.00
_cell.angle_beta   90.00
_cell.angle_gamma   90.00
#
_symmetry.space_group_name_H-M   'P 1'
#
loop_
_entity.id
_entity.type
_entity.pdbx_description
1 polymer ?
#
loop_
_entity_poly.entity_id
_entity_poly.type
_entity_poly.pdbx_seq_one_letter_code
_entity_poly.pdbx_strand_id
1 'polypeptide(L)'
;MKRASIIMIVGSLCLLGLFAFPLWNIMLGAPQYPDPLGMNIHITGIQGVSEFDLQNIDGLNHYIGMKTIPKADEMWEFNVFPIVIIAMVILGLLLGGLGFIGKIDHRYFLGWFVLMSVLGIMGMYDFNLWLTDYGSNLDPHAIIKVINEDGTPMTYKPPLFGYKKLLNFDVSSMPATGAWLMFIGMTLTLVAFFIGWKSKQSSSSDTNHKPATP
;
A
#
# COMPACT_ATOMS: atom_id res chain seq x y z
N MET A 1 -19.24 -11.47 20.22
CA MET A 1 -19.35 -10.41 19.20
C MET A 1 -18.74 -9.07 19.63
N LYS A 2 -19.06 -8.46 20.81
CA LYS A 2 -18.54 -7.12 21.18
C LYS A 2 -17.04 -6.93 21.07
N ARG A 3 -16.23 -7.91 21.56
CA ARG A 3 -14.75 -7.87 21.45
C ARG A 3 -14.29 -7.85 19.97
N ALA A 4 -14.90 -8.70 19.14
CA ALA A 4 -14.61 -8.74 17.71
C ALA A 4 -14.90 -7.39 17.03
N SER A 5 -16.03 -6.77 17.37
CA SER A 5 -16.44 -5.47 16.82
C SER A 5 -15.48 -4.33 17.21
N ILE A 6 -14.98 -4.31 18.44
CA ILE A 6 -13.98 -3.32 18.88
C ILE A 6 -12.68 -3.50 18.08
N ILE A 7 -12.21 -4.74 17.91
CA ILE A 7 -11.00 -5.02 17.13
C ILE A 7 -11.18 -4.61 15.66
N MET A 8 -12.36 -4.85 15.08
CA MET A 8 -12.72 -4.39 13.74
C MET A 8 -12.61 -2.87 13.60
N ILE A 9 -13.15 -2.13 14.58
CA ILE A 9 -13.08 -0.66 14.61
C ILE A 9 -11.62 -0.20 14.68
N VAL A 10 -10.82 -0.76 15.60
CA VAL A 10 -9.40 -0.41 15.77
C VAL A 10 -8.62 -0.72 14.48
N GLY A 11 -8.84 -1.91 13.91
CA GLY A 11 -8.18 -2.30 12.65
C GLY A 11 -8.50 -1.35 11.48
N SER A 12 -9.76 -0.92 11.37
CA SER A 12 -10.17 0.06 10.34
C SER A 12 -9.54 1.43 10.57
N LEU A 13 -9.42 1.87 11.83
CA LEU A 13 -8.78 3.16 12.16
C LEU A 13 -7.28 3.19 11.86
N CYS A 14 -6.59 2.04 11.87
CA CYS A 14 -5.18 1.96 11.48
C CYS A 14 -4.94 2.46 10.06
N LEU A 15 -5.91 2.35 9.14
CA LEU A 15 -5.81 2.87 7.78
C LEU A 15 -5.65 4.40 7.73
N LEU A 16 -6.11 5.14 8.75
CA LEU A 16 -5.91 6.58 8.81
C LEU A 16 -4.42 6.96 8.92
N GLY A 17 -3.58 6.03 9.38
CA GLY A 17 -2.14 6.22 9.39
C GLY A 17 -1.53 6.45 8.00
N LEU A 18 -2.20 6.02 6.92
CA LEU A 18 -1.77 6.27 5.54
C LEU A 18 -1.78 7.75 5.16
N PHE A 19 -2.54 8.59 5.86
CA PHE A 19 -2.55 10.04 5.65
C PHE A 19 -1.37 10.75 6.34
N ALA A 20 -0.79 10.13 7.38
CA ALA A 20 0.32 10.69 8.14
C ALA A 20 1.68 10.13 7.72
N PHE A 21 1.72 8.87 7.25
CA PHE A 21 2.95 8.16 6.97
C PHE A 21 3.02 7.68 5.51
N PRO A 22 4.24 7.64 4.90
CA PRO A 22 4.40 7.14 3.55
C PRO A 22 4.01 5.66 3.45
N LEU A 23 3.38 5.31 2.33
CA LEU A 23 3.02 3.93 1.99
C LEU A 23 4.25 3.16 1.52
N TRP A 24 5.11 3.81 0.73
CA TRP A 24 6.28 3.19 0.10
C TRP A 24 7.48 4.12 0.14
N ASN A 25 8.68 3.53 0.14
CA ASN A 25 9.94 4.26 0.08
C ASN A 25 10.82 3.66 -1.02
N ILE A 26 11.40 4.52 -1.86
CA ILE A 26 12.41 4.16 -2.86
C ILE A 26 13.66 4.97 -2.56
N MET A 27 14.80 4.28 -2.43
CA MET A 27 16.11 4.89 -2.22
C MET A 27 17.02 4.59 -3.40
N LEU A 28 17.77 5.58 -3.83
CA LEU A 28 18.70 5.53 -4.93
C LEU A 28 20.11 5.88 -4.43
N GLY A 29 20.97 4.89 -4.27
CA GLY A 29 22.40 5.07 -4.00
C GLY A 29 23.14 5.36 -5.31
N ALA A 30 23.65 6.56 -5.46
CA ALA A 30 24.38 7.01 -6.64
C ALA A 30 25.78 7.43 -6.26
N PRO A 31 26.85 7.01 -7.00
CA PRO A 31 28.26 7.27 -6.61
C PRO A 31 28.62 8.75 -6.47
N GLN A 32 27.88 9.63 -7.14
CA GLN A 32 28.08 11.08 -7.09
C GLN A 32 27.45 11.77 -5.87
N TYR A 33 26.63 11.06 -5.11
CA TYR A 33 26.00 11.56 -3.89
C TYR A 33 26.50 10.78 -2.68
N PRO A 34 26.98 11.46 -1.62
CA PRO A 34 27.49 10.81 -0.42
C PRO A 34 26.39 10.06 0.35
N ASP A 35 25.17 10.61 0.33
CA ASP A 35 23.99 10.01 0.92
C ASP A 35 23.02 9.55 -0.18
N PRO A 36 22.32 8.42 -0.01
CA PRO A 36 21.33 7.96 -0.98
C PRO A 36 20.20 8.98 -1.13
N LEU A 37 19.80 9.25 -2.36
CA LEU A 37 18.60 10.04 -2.66
C LEU A 37 17.35 9.21 -2.40
N GLY A 38 16.34 9.78 -1.77
CA GLY A 38 15.13 9.05 -1.41
C GLY A 38 13.84 9.72 -1.82
N MET A 39 12.85 8.91 -2.15
CA MET A 39 11.48 9.35 -2.33
C MET A 39 10.51 8.53 -1.47
N ASN A 40 9.62 9.22 -0.79
CA ASN A 40 8.50 8.69 -0.03
C ASN A 40 7.22 8.84 -0.84
N ILE A 41 6.56 7.73 -1.12
CA ILE A 41 5.28 7.69 -1.82
C ILE A 41 4.17 7.63 -0.78
N HIS A 42 3.41 8.72 -0.67
CA HIS A 42 2.19 8.82 0.13
C HIS A 42 0.97 8.50 -0.72
N ILE A 43 -0.17 8.27 -0.08
CA ILE A 43 -1.43 8.11 -0.81
C ILE A 43 -1.91 9.41 -1.48
N THR A 44 -1.28 10.54 -1.17
CA THR A 44 -1.62 11.88 -1.65
C THR A 44 -0.54 12.52 -2.53
N GLY A 45 0.56 11.83 -2.79
CA GLY A 45 1.66 12.36 -3.61
C GLY A 45 3.02 11.80 -3.24
N ILE A 46 4.06 12.27 -3.90
CA ILE A 46 5.46 11.87 -3.71
C ILE A 46 6.22 13.01 -3.04
N GLN A 47 7.05 12.69 -2.05
CA GLN A 47 7.90 13.64 -1.33
C GLN A 47 9.34 13.11 -1.26
N GLY A 48 10.32 14.01 -1.30
CA GLY A 48 11.71 13.65 -1.04
C GLY A 48 11.92 13.24 0.42
N VAL A 49 12.89 12.38 0.68
CA VAL A 49 13.38 12.10 2.03
C VAL A 49 14.11 13.32 2.55
N SER A 50 14.93 13.97 1.69
CA SER A 50 15.56 15.26 1.91
C SER A 50 15.00 16.33 0.98
N GLU A 51 15.28 17.60 1.26
CA GLU A 51 14.68 18.76 0.57
C GLU A 51 14.92 18.75 -0.94
N PHE A 52 16.10 18.32 -1.40
CA PHE A 52 16.49 18.36 -2.81
C PHE A 52 16.44 16.99 -3.51
N ASP A 53 16.02 15.93 -2.83
CA ASP A 53 16.10 14.57 -3.37
C ASP A 53 15.33 14.42 -4.68
N LEU A 54 14.09 14.90 -4.74
CA LEU A 54 13.28 14.80 -5.97
C LEU A 54 13.91 15.57 -7.14
N GLN A 55 14.46 16.75 -6.86
CA GLN A 55 15.13 17.56 -7.89
C GLN A 55 16.40 16.86 -8.40
N ASN A 56 17.17 16.26 -7.49
CA ASN A 56 18.39 15.52 -7.84
C ASN A 56 18.05 14.25 -8.63
N ILE A 57 17.00 13.52 -8.24
CA ILE A 57 16.52 12.33 -8.98
C ILE A 57 16.04 12.74 -10.39
N ASP A 58 15.29 13.83 -10.52
CA ASP A 58 14.85 14.33 -11.82
C ASP A 58 16.02 14.76 -12.71
N GLY A 59 17.07 15.36 -12.11
CA GLY A 59 18.31 15.62 -12.81
C GLY A 59 18.96 14.35 -13.37
N LEU A 60 19.05 13.28 -12.58
CA LEU A 60 19.57 11.99 -13.03
C LEU A 60 18.68 11.36 -14.11
N ASN A 61 17.37 11.42 -13.95
CA ASN A 61 16.39 10.92 -14.91
C ASN A 61 16.54 11.58 -16.28
N HIS A 62 16.77 12.88 -16.30
CA HIS A 62 16.97 13.62 -17.53
C HIS A 62 18.16 13.09 -18.36
N TYR A 63 19.27 12.72 -17.72
CA TYR A 63 20.44 12.19 -18.43
C TYR A 63 20.19 10.85 -19.10
N ILE A 64 19.39 9.98 -18.50
CA ILE A 64 19.09 8.64 -18.99
C ILE A 64 17.75 8.54 -19.75
N GLY A 65 17.05 9.67 -19.88
CA GLY A 65 15.78 9.78 -20.61
C GLY A 65 14.55 9.26 -19.86
N MET A 66 14.64 9.04 -18.56
CA MET A 66 13.46 8.74 -17.74
C MET A 66 12.61 10.00 -17.58
N LYS A 67 11.31 9.79 -17.37
CA LYS A 67 10.36 10.88 -17.08
C LYS A 67 10.71 11.57 -15.76
N THR A 68 10.31 12.83 -15.62
CA THR A 68 10.34 13.51 -14.31
C THR A 68 9.36 12.87 -13.34
N ILE A 69 9.63 13.00 -12.04
CA ILE A 69 8.74 12.52 -11.00
C ILE A 69 7.41 13.29 -11.12
N PRO A 70 6.26 12.59 -11.26
CA PRO A 70 4.98 13.26 -11.47
C PRO A 70 4.53 14.00 -10.21
N LYS A 71 3.88 15.13 -10.42
CA LYS A 71 3.22 15.87 -9.35
C LYS A 71 1.90 15.22 -8.96
N ALA A 72 1.40 15.56 -7.77
CA ALA A 72 0.18 14.97 -7.26
C ALA A 72 -1.07 15.21 -8.14
N ASP A 73 -1.12 16.32 -8.86
CA ASP A 73 -2.21 16.70 -9.78
C ASP A 73 -2.12 15.99 -11.14
N GLU A 74 -0.96 15.43 -11.49
CA GLU A 74 -0.73 14.72 -12.74
C GLU A 74 -1.15 13.23 -12.67
N MET A 75 -1.32 12.70 -11.46
CA MET A 75 -1.68 11.29 -11.23
C MET A 75 -3.07 11.16 -10.59
N TRP A 76 -3.95 10.41 -11.24
CA TRP A 76 -5.32 10.18 -10.74
C TRP A 76 -5.35 9.38 -9.44
N GLU A 77 -4.34 8.54 -9.21
CA GLU A 77 -4.19 7.68 -8.03
C GLU A 77 -4.16 8.50 -6.74
N PHE A 78 -3.44 9.63 -6.73
CA PHE A 78 -3.33 10.51 -5.57
C PHE A 78 -4.64 11.24 -5.22
N ASN A 79 -5.60 11.25 -6.15
CA ASN A 79 -6.96 11.76 -5.90
C ASN A 79 -7.90 10.65 -5.46
N VAL A 80 -7.79 9.46 -6.05
CA VAL A 80 -8.74 8.35 -5.84
C VAL A 80 -8.39 7.52 -4.60
N PHE A 81 -7.12 7.20 -4.37
CA PHE A 81 -6.71 6.36 -3.23
C PHE A 81 -7.10 6.95 -1.87
N PRO A 82 -6.94 8.25 -1.58
CA PRO A 82 -7.42 8.83 -0.33
C PRO A 82 -8.92 8.64 -0.11
N ILE A 83 -9.72 8.81 -1.18
CA ILE A 83 -11.18 8.63 -1.13
C ILE A 83 -11.54 7.17 -0.82
N VAL A 84 -10.87 6.22 -1.50
CA VAL A 84 -11.06 4.79 -1.27
C VAL A 84 -10.71 4.40 0.17
N ILE A 85 -9.59 4.90 0.69
CA ILE A 85 -9.18 4.63 2.08
C ILE A 85 -10.19 5.18 3.07
N ILE A 86 -10.66 6.43 2.89
CA ILE A 86 -11.72 7.01 3.75
C ILE A 86 -13.00 6.17 3.67
N ALA A 87 -13.43 5.78 2.48
CA ALA A 87 -14.61 4.94 2.30
C ALA A 87 -14.48 3.59 3.03
N MET A 88 -13.30 2.95 2.95
CA MET A 88 -13.01 1.71 3.66
C MET A 88 -12.97 1.89 5.18
N VAL A 89 -12.44 2.99 5.68
CA VAL A 89 -12.51 3.32 7.12
C VAL A 89 -13.96 3.48 7.56
N ILE A 90 -14.75 4.29 6.85
CA ILE A 90 -16.17 4.52 7.19
C ILE A 90 -16.93 3.19 7.17
N LEU A 91 -16.75 2.38 6.14
CA LEU A 91 -17.39 1.06 6.03
C LEU A 91 -16.98 0.16 7.21
N GLY A 92 -15.69 0.14 7.57
CA GLY A 92 -15.20 -0.64 8.70
C GLY A 92 -15.78 -0.19 10.05
N LEU A 93 -15.90 1.12 10.27
CA LEU A 93 -16.55 1.68 11.47
C LEU A 93 -18.04 1.33 11.53
N LEU A 94 -18.76 1.42 10.40
CA LEU A 94 -20.17 1.03 10.31
C LEU A 94 -20.36 -0.47 10.62
N LEU A 95 -19.54 -1.34 10.01
CA LEU A 95 -19.61 -2.78 10.26
C LEU A 95 -19.24 -3.10 11.72
N GLY A 96 -18.20 -2.48 12.27
CA GLY A 96 -17.83 -2.63 13.68
C GLY A 96 -18.95 -2.16 14.62
N GLY A 97 -19.57 -1.01 14.37
CA GLY A 97 -20.68 -0.48 15.12
C GLY A 97 -21.93 -1.38 15.07
N LEU A 98 -22.33 -1.82 13.87
CA LEU A 98 -23.44 -2.75 13.68
C LEU A 98 -23.17 -4.11 14.35
N GLY A 99 -21.95 -4.62 14.27
CA GLY A 99 -21.56 -5.84 14.98
C GLY A 99 -21.59 -5.69 16.50
N PHE A 100 -21.22 -4.50 17.03
CA PHE A 100 -21.24 -4.22 18.45
C PHE A 100 -22.67 -4.26 19.04
N ILE A 101 -23.65 -3.72 18.31
CA ILE A 101 -25.06 -3.77 18.69
C ILE A 101 -25.76 -5.09 18.28
N GLY A 102 -25.01 -6.05 17.69
CA GLY A 102 -25.54 -7.38 17.36
C GLY A 102 -26.41 -7.45 16.11
N LYS A 103 -26.42 -6.43 15.26
CA LYS A 103 -27.24 -6.39 14.02
C LYS A 103 -26.63 -7.16 12.85
N ILE A 104 -25.32 -7.41 12.87
CA ILE A 104 -24.62 -8.15 11.81
C ILE A 104 -23.76 -9.28 12.37
N ASP A 105 -23.40 -10.21 11.49
CA ASP A 105 -22.56 -11.37 11.78
C ASP A 105 -21.08 -11.07 11.47
N HIS A 106 -20.16 -11.84 12.06
CA HIS A 106 -18.70 -11.81 11.82
C HIS A 106 -18.32 -11.97 10.33
N ARG A 107 -19.17 -12.58 9.50
CA ARG A 107 -18.95 -12.77 8.05
C ARG A 107 -18.73 -11.45 7.31
N TYR A 108 -19.36 -10.38 7.76
CA TYR A 108 -19.18 -9.05 7.17
C TYR A 108 -17.77 -8.49 7.41
N PHE A 109 -17.11 -8.88 8.51
CA PHE A 109 -15.71 -8.51 8.77
C PHE A 109 -14.76 -9.19 7.77
N LEU A 110 -15.04 -10.46 7.44
CA LEU A 110 -14.31 -11.16 6.39
C LEU A 110 -14.54 -10.51 5.03
N GLY A 111 -15.80 -10.15 4.71
CA GLY A 111 -16.13 -9.44 3.46
C GLY A 111 -15.35 -8.14 3.32
N TRP A 112 -15.24 -7.35 4.38
CA TRP A 112 -14.44 -6.13 4.41
C TRP A 112 -12.94 -6.43 4.20
N PHE A 113 -12.40 -7.43 4.88
CA PHE A 113 -11.00 -7.86 4.72
C PHE A 113 -10.69 -8.29 3.29
N VAL A 114 -11.58 -9.09 2.68
CA VAL A 114 -11.42 -9.54 1.29
C VAL A 114 -11.47 -8.34 0.33
N LEU A 115 -12.44 -7.43 0.51
CA LEU A 115 -12.55 -6.23 -0.32
C LEU A 115 -11.27 -5.38 -0.23
N MET A 116 -10.77 -5.11 0.99
CA MET A 116 -9.53 -4.34 1.17
C MET A 116 -8.32 -5.07 0.58
N SER A 117 -8.27 -6.41 0.68
CA SER A 117 -7.19 -7.21 0.07
C SER A 117 -7.20 -7.11 -1.46
N VAL A 118 -8.37 -7.16 -2.09
CA VAL A 118 -8.51 -6.98 -3.54
C VAL A 118 -8.07 -5.58 -3.96
N LEU A 119 -8.50 -4.54 -3.25
CA LEU A 119 -8.09 -3.16 -3.51
C LEU A 119 -6.57 -2.98 -3.35
N GLY A 120 -5.97 -3.59 -2.33
CA GLY A 120 -4.51 -3.56 -2.12
C GLY A 120 -3.74 -4.26 -3.24
N ILE A 121 -4.22 -5.41 -3.73
CA ILE A 121 -3.60 -6.12 -4.86
C ILE A 121 -3.72 -5.28 -6.14
N MET A 122 -4.89 -4.66 -6.38
CA MET A 122 -5.08 -3.77 -7.53
C MET A 122 -4.14 -2.57 -7.46
N GLY A 123 -3.97 -1.95 -6.29
CA GLY A 123 -3.03 -0.85 -6.10
C GLY A 123 -1.57 -1.26 -6.32
N MET A 124 -1.16 -2.46 -5.88
CA MET A 124 0.18 -2.99 -6.15
C MET A 124 0.40 -3.31 -7.62
N TYR A 125 -0.63 -3.80 -8.31
CA TYR A 125 -0.57 -4.03 -9.77
C TYR A 125 -0.41 -2.71 -10.52
N ASP A 126 -1.21 -1.71 -10.17
CA ASP A 126 -1.15 -0.36 -10.73
C ASP A 126 0.24 0.28 -10.49
N PHE A 127 0.74 0.20 -9.27
CA PHE A 127 2.10 0.66 -8.93
C PHE A 127 3.18 -0.03 -9.79
N ASN A 128 3.05 -1.33 -10.04
CA ASN A 128 3.98 -2.04 -10.93
C ASN A 128 3.88 -1.59 -12.39
N LEU A 129 2.68 -1.26 -12.88
CA LEU A 129 2.49 -0.69 -14.22
C LEU A 129 3.16 0.68 -14.32
N TRP A 130 2.97 1.53 -13.30
CA TRP A 130 3.62 2.83 -13.23
C TRP A 130 5.15 2.73 -13.24
N LEU A 131 5.73 1.85 -12.39
CA LEU A 131 7.18 1.60 -12.40
C LEU A 131 7.68 1.10 -13.75
N THR A 132 6.87 0.31 -14.46
CA THR A 132 7.22 -0.20 -15.79
C THR A 132 7.22 0.92 -16.83
N ASP A 133 6.18 1.75 -16.85
CA ASP A 133 6.10 2.89 -17.76
C ASP A 133 7.23 3.89 -17.50
N TYR A 134 7.46 4.20 -16.23
CA TYR A 134 8.49 5.14 -15.80
C TYR A 134 9.91 4.70 -16.19
N GLY A 135 10.22 3.40 -16.04
CA GLY A 135 11.57 2.87 -16.30
C GLY A 135 11.82 2.36 -17.72
N SER A 136 10.77 2.24 -18.56
CA SER A 136 10.89 1.66 -19.91
C SER A 136 10.52 2.63 -21.02
N ASN A 137 9.75 3.68 -20.74
CA ASN A 137 9.32 4.65 -21.74
C ASN A 137 10.29 5.85 -21.77
N LEU A 138 11.49 5.58 -22.31
CA LEU A 138 12.60 6.53 -22.29
C LEU A 138 12.53 7.51 -23.47
N ASP A 139 13.01 8.76 -23.23
CA ASP A 139 13.17 9.75 -24.28
C ASP A 139 14.25 9.30 -25.29
N PRO A 140 13.92 9.19 -26.60
CA PRO A 140 14.89 8.84 -27.64
C PRO A 140 16.01 9.89 -27.79
N HIS A 141 15.88 11.09 -27.21
CA HIS A 141 16.89 12.15 -27.25
C HIS A 141 17.74 12.21 -25.96
N ALA A 142 17.66 11.19 -25.09
CA ALA A 142 18.47 11.11 -23.87
C ALA A 142 19.95 11.26 -24.15
N ILE A 143 20.65 11.92 -23.22
CA ILE A 143 22.09 12.19 -23.32
C ILE A 143 22.89 10.87 -23.25
N ILE A 144 22.48 9.99 -22.33
CA ILE A 144 23.08 8.66 -22.14
C ILE A 144 22.10 7.61 -22.66
N LYS A 145 22.53 6.87 -23.70
CA LYS A 145 21.78 5.72 -24.23
C LYS A 145 22.60 4.48 -24.00
N VAL A 146 22.09 3.60 -23.15
CA VAL A 146 22.70 2.28 -22.95
C VAL A 146 21.89 1.27 -23.75
N ILE A 147 22.59 0.50 -24.57
CA ILE A 147 22.02 -0.55 -25.41
C ILE A 147 22.50 -1.89 -24.84
N ASN A 148 21.60 -2.82 -24.65
CA ASN A 148 21.91 -4.19 -24.26
C ASN A 148 22.70 -4.92 -25.36
N GLU A 149 23.29 -6.06 -25.03
CA GLU A 149 24.04 -6.89 -25.99
C GLU A 149 23.19 -7.38 -27.18
N ASP A 150 21.86 -7.47 -26.97
CA ASP A 150 20.88 -7.86 -28.00
C ASP A 150 20.42 -6.69 -28.91
N GLY A 151 20.97 -5.49 -28.70
CA GLY A 151 20.63 -4.28 -29.47
C GLY A 151 19.36 -3.54 -28.98
N THR A 152 18.71 -4.02 -27.93
CA THR A 152 17.54 -3.35 -27.34
C THR A 152 17.96 -2.23 -26.40
N PRO A 153 17.16 -1.13 -26.25
CA PRO A 153 17.42 -0.12 -25.25
C PRO A 153 17.36 -0.70 -23.83
N MET A 154 18.30 -0.33 -23.00
CA MET A 154 18.28 -0.73 -21.58
C MET A 154 17.08 -0.10 -20.87
N THR A 155 16.42 -0.85 -19.99
CA THR A 155 15.32 -0.36 -19.17
C THR A 155 15.79 -0.09 -17.75
N TYR A 156 15.34 1.04 -17.18
CA TYR A 156 15.71 1.48 -15.83
C TYR A 156 14.59 1.28 -14.82
N LYS A 157 13.72 0.27 -15.05
CA LYS A 157 12.61 -0.05 -14.15
C LYS A 157 13.12 -0.34 -12.73
N PRO A 158 12.71 0.45 -11.72
CA PRO A 158 12.97 0.15 -10.32
C PRO A 158 12.33 -1.20 -9.91
N PRO A 159 12.84 -1.90 -8.91
CA PRO A 159 12.18 -3.10 -8.40
C PRO A 159 10.84 -2.72 -7.74
N LEU A 160 9.82 -3.59 -7.90
CA LEU A 160 8.58 -3.41 -7.15
C LEU A 160 8.83 -3.57 -5.64
N PHE A 161 9.67 -4.54 -5.28
CA PHE A 161 10.07 -4.81 -3.91
C PHE A 161 11.51 -5.33 -3.88
N GLY A 162 12.28 -4.89 -2.88
CA GLY A 162 13.64 -5.36 -2.65
C GLY A 162 14.71 -4.44 -3.25
N TYR A 163 15.80 -5.04 -3.68
CA TYR A 163 16.99 -4.33 -4.17
C TYR A 163 17.27 -4.68 -5.62
N LYS A 164 17.73 -3.70 -6.38
CA LYS A 164 18.17 -3.89 -7.77
C LYS A 164 19.29 -2.92 -8.09
N LYS A 165 20.32 -3.43 -8.78
CA LYS A 165 21.36 -2.56 -9.35
C LYS A 165 20.96 -2.13 -10.76
N LEU A 166 20.92 -0.83 -10.99
CA LEU A 166 20.64 -0.19 -12.28
C LEU A 166 21.86 0.59 -12.70
N LEU A 167 22.63 0.07 -13.67
CA LEU A 167 23.96 0.60 -14.02
C LEU A 167 24.87 0.62 -12.79
N ASN A 168 25.29 1.82 -12.37
CA ASN A 168 26.09 2.06 -11.18
C ASN A 168 25.26 2.55 -9.97
N PHE A 169 23.92 2.51 -10.08
CA PHE A 169 23.02 2.91 -9.01
C PHE A 169 22.49 1.69 -8.24
N ASP A 170 22.48 1.78 -6.94
CA ASP A 170 21.87 0.79 -6.07
C ASP A 170 20.45 1.28 -5.67
N VAL A 171 19.41 0.61 -6.17
CA VAL A 171 18.02 0.98 -5.94
C VAL A 171 17.38 0.03 -4.96
N SER A 172 16.79 0.57 -3.89
CA SER A 172 15.94 -0.17 -2.97
C SER A 172 14.51 0.34 -3.03
N SER A 173 13.53 -0.56 -2.93
CA SER A 173 12.10 -0.27 -2.96
C SER A 173 11.43 -1.10 -1.87
N MET A 174 10.90 -0.44 -0.84
CA MET A 174 10.42 -1.10 0.37
C MET A 174 9.11 -0.48 0.88
N PRO A 175 8.23 -1.30 1.50
CA PRO A 175 7.07 -0.77 2.23
C PRO A 175 7.54 0.11 3.39
N ALA A 176 6.91 1.28 3.53
CA ALA A 176 7.19 2.24 4.58
C ALA A 176 6.19 2.10 5.75
N THR A 177 6.27 3.01 6.72
CA THR A 177 5.47 2.95 7.96
C THR A 177 3.97 2.84 7.71
N GLY A 178 3.44 3.56 6.71
CA GLY A 178 2.02 3.51 6.35
C GLY A 178 1.58 2.11 5.89
N ALA A 179 2.41 1.42 5.09
CA ALA A 179 2.13 0.04 4.67
C ALA A 179 2.08 -0.91 5.87
N TRP A 180 3.00 -0.78 6.82
CA TRP A 180 2.99 -1.60 8.04
C TRP A 180 1.75 -1.36 8.89
N LEU A 181 1.31 -0.10 9.04
CA LEU A 181 0.05 0.21 9.73
C LEU A 181 -1.16 -0.39 9.01
N MET A 182 -1.19 -0.35 7.68
CA MET A 182 -2.22 -1.01 6.88
C MET A 182 -2.22 -2.53 7.12
N PHE A 183 -1.08 -3.20 7.09
CA PHE A 183 -0.98 -4.65 7.35
C PHE A 183 -1.42 -5.00 8.77
N ILE A 184 -1.05 -4.21 9.78
CA ILE A 184 -1.52 -4.39 11.16
C ILE A 184 -3.04 -4.24 11.20
N GLY A 185 -3.61 -3.19 10.60
CA GLY A 185 -5.05 -2.96 10.55
C GLY A 185 -5.79 -4.13 9.90
N MET A 186 -5.31 -4.60 8.75
CA MET A 186 -5.88 -5.76 8.06
C MET A 186 -5.78 -7.03 8.90
N THR A 187 -4.66 -7.28 9.56
CA THR A 187 -4.49 -8.43 10.47
C THR A 187 -5.49 -8.36 11.61
N LEU A 188 -5.70 -7.19 12.21
CA LEU A 188 -6.69 -6.99 13.27
C LEU A 188 -8.12 -7.28 12.78
N THR A 189 -8.49 -6.86 11.57
CA THR A 189 -9.83 -7.16 11.03
C THR A 189 -10.03 -8.65 10.77
N LEU A 190 -8.99 -9.35 10.31
CA LEU A 190 -9.02 -10.81 10.17
C LEU A 190 -9.14 -11.51 11.54
N VAL A 191 -8.41 -11.05 12.55
CA VAL A 191 -8.53 -11.54 13.94
C VAL A 191 -9.95 -11.29 14.48
N ALA A 192 -10.55 -10.13 14.18
CA ALA A 192 -11.93 -9.82 14.53
C ALA A 192 -12.92 -10.85 13.94
N PHE A 193 -12.72 -11.24 12.68
CA PHE A 193 -13.52 -12.30 12.06
C PHE A 193 -13.42 -13.62 12.84
N PHE A 194 -12.20 -14.10 13.15
CA PHE A 194 -12.01 -15.37 13.85
C PHE A 194 -12.57 -15.37 15.27
N ILE A 195 -12.42 -14.28 16.02
CA ILE A 195 -13.00 -14.13 17.36
C ILE A 195 -14.54 -14.14 17.27
N GLY A 196 -15.13 -13.46 16.30
CA GLY A 196 -16.57 -13.45 16.08
C GLY A 196 -17.10 -14.84 15.72
N TRP A 197 -16.39 -15.56 14.85
CA TRP A 197 -16.72 -16.92 14.46
C TRP A 197 -16.71 -17.90 15.65
N LYS A 198 -15.63 -17.90 16.44
CA LYS A 198 -15.50 -18.75 17.63
C LYS A 198 -16.59 -18.45 18.69
N SER A 199 -16.91 -17.18 18.90
CA SER A 199 -17.97 -16.73 19.82
C SER A 199 -19.37 -17.28 19.44
N LYS A 200 -19.64 -17.40 18.12
CA LYS A 200 -20.91 -17.94 17.61
C LYS A 200 -21.01 -19.46 17.80
N GLN A 201 -19.93 -20.20 17.57
CA GLN A 201 -19.87 -21.65 17.78
C GLN A 201 -20.14 -22.02 19.25
N SER A 202 -19.51 -21.32 20.20
CA SER A 202 -19.71 -21.55 21.63
C SER A 202 -21.19 -21.35 22.05
N SER A 203 -21.85 -20.32 21.52
CA SER A 203 -23.25 -20.03 21.80
C SER A 203 -24.21 -21.10 21.21
N SER A 204 -23.84 -21.73 20.12
CA SER A 204 -24.64 -22.80 19.47
C SER A 204 -24.51 -24.14 20.23
N SER A 205 -23.37 -24.41 20.85
CA SER A 205 -23.15 -25.63 21.65
C SER A 205 -23.94 -25.62 22.95
N ASP A 206 -24.06 -24.46 23.61
CA ASP A 206 -24.81 -24.31 24.86
C ASP A 206 -26.32 -24.47 24.70
N THR A 207 -26.86 -24.13 23.51
CA THR A 207 -28.29 -24.32 23.22
C THR A 207 -28.69 -25.76 22.98
N ASN A 208 -27.76 -26.60 22.50
CA ASN A 208 -28.01 -28.01 22.25
C ASN A 208 -27.91 -28.90 23.53
N HIS A 209 -27.36 -28.35 24.63
CA HIS A 209 -27.20 -29.07 25.90
C HIS A 209 -28.23 -28.71 26.98
N LYS A 210 -29.24 -27.90 26.64
CA LYS A 210 -30.33 -27.62 27.60
C LYS A 210 -31.27 -28.80 27.62
N PRO A 211 -31.34 -29.59 28.72
CA PRO A 211 -32.25 -30.71 28.83
C PRO A 211 -33.70 -30.17 28.79
N ALA A 212 -34.55 -30.86 28.03
CA ALA A 212 -35.99 -30.64 28.10
C ALA A 212 -36.43 -30.83 29.55
N THR A 213 -36.80 -29.74 30.21
CA THR A 213 -37.49 -29.82 31.49
C THR A 213 -38.85 -30.46 31.30
N PRO A 214 -39.22 -31.45 32.12
CA PRO A 214 -40.52 -32.14 32.01
C PRO A 214 -41.69 -31.23 32.27
#